data_d09370d298e17ca896e5a2c4a2576fb6
#
_entry.id   d09370d298e17ca896e5a2c4a2576fb6
#
_cell.length_a   1.000
_cell.length_b   1.000
_cell.length_c   1.000
_cell.angle_alpha   90.00
_cell.angle_beta   90.00
_cell.angle_gamma   90.00
#
_symmetry.space_group_name_H-M   'P 1'
#
loop_
_entity.id
_entity.type
_entity.pdbx_description
1 polymer ?
#
loop_
_entity_poly.entity_id
_entity_poly.type
_entity_poly.pdbx_seq_one_letter_code
_entity_poly.pdbx_strand_id
1 'polypeptide(L)'
;ALIVIQNDADLSKYWGTGERIESYIKASLIENIFFKNSPLHDGALIIVNNRIKAVGCILPIAHNQDLPKHLGLRHRAALGISQKTDATTIVVSEETGRISLSEVGELHLNLTPEKLELFLTKGVRDEDKK
;
A
#
# COMPACT_ATOMS: atom_id res chain seq x y z
N ALA A 1 -5.13 -5.07 5.38
CA ALA A 1 -4.15 -5.22 4.29
C ALA A 1 -3.40 -3.92 4.07
N LEU A 2 -2.15 -4.03 3.68
CA LEU A 2 -1.28 -2.90 3.40
C LEU A 2 -0.55 -3.19 2.09
N ILE A 3 -0.93 -2.48 1.02
CA ILE A 3 -0.43 -2.73 -0.33
C ILE A 3 0.25 -1.47 -0.84
N VAL A 4 1.53 -1.59 -1.24
CA VAL A 4 2.33 -0.48 -1.76
C VAL A 4 2.58 -0.69 -3.24
N ILE A 5 2.31 0.32 -4.05
CA ILE A 5 2.56 0.28 -5.49
C ILE A 5 3.73 1.21 -5.80
N GLN A 6 4.81 0.64 -6.35
CA GLN A 6 5.96 1.42 -6.77
C GLN A 6 5.62 2.22 -8.02
N ASN A 7 5.91 3.51 -7.98
CA ASN A 7 5.83 4.38 -9.15
C ASN A 7 7.25 4.63 -9.67
N ASP A 8 7.74 5.86 -9.69
CA ASP A 8 9.08 6.15 -10.22
C ASP A 8 10.20 5.87 -9.23
N ALA A 9 9.97 6.14 -7.95
CA ALA A 9 10.99 5.93 -6.93
C ALA A 9 11.23 4.45 -6.66
N ASP A 10 12.49 4.04 -6.62
CA ASP A 10 12.88 2.67 -6.32
C ASP A 10 12.55 2.32 -4.87
N LEU A 11 11.82 1.24 -4.65
CA LEU A 11 11.45 0.76 -3.31
C LEU A 11 12.29 -0.43 -2.84
N SER A 12 13.42 -0.70 -3.48
CA SER A 12 14.25 -1.87 -3.13
C SER A 12 14.68 -1.90 -1.67
N LYS A 13 14.88 -0.74 -1.07
CA LYS A 13 15.18 -0.59 0.34
C LYS A 13 14.09 -1.20 1.23
N TYR A 14 12.86 -1.15 0.76
CA TYR A 14 11.70 -1.63 1.53
C TYR A 14 11.31 -3.05 1.17
N TRP A 15 11.23 -3.41 -0.13
CA TRP A 15 10.85 -4.76 -0.48
C TRP A 15 11.95 -5.78 -0.13
N GLY A 16 13.19 -5.33 0.02
CA GLY A 16 14.27 -6.18 0.49
C GLY A 16 14.13 -6.63 1.95
N THR A 17 13.26 -5.99 2.74
CA THR A 17 13.03 -6.37 4.13
C THR A 17 12.06 -7.54 4.29
N GLY A 18 11.32 -7.87 3.24
CA GLY A 18 10.29 -8.91 3.30
C GLY A 18 10.69 -10.17 2.56
N GLU A 19 9.69 -11.00 2.31
CA GLU A 19 9.84 -12.24 1.55
C GLU A 19 9.58 -11.96 0.08
N ARG A 20 10.56 -12.26 -0.77
CA ARG A 20 10.43 -12.05 -2.20
C ARG A 20 9.55 -13.15 -2.82
N ILE A 21 8.52 -12.77 -3.54
CA ILE A 21 7.61 -13.71 -4.20
C ILE A 21 7.72 -13.66 -5.71
N GLU A 22 7.73 -12.46 -6.29
CA GLU A 22 7.79 -12.20 -7.73
C GLU A 22 6.71 -12.96 -8.53
N SER A 23 5.46 -12.75 -8.14
CA SER A 23 4.32 -13.42 -8.76
C SER A 23 3.41 -12.42 -9.48
N TYR A 24 2.50 -12.97 -10.29
CA TYR A 24 1.45 -12.16 -10.89
C TYR A 24 0.50 -11.64 -9.81
N ILE A 25 -0.15 -10.52 -10.12
CA ILE A 25 -1.18 -9.95 -9.23
C ILE A 25 -2.45 -10.76 -9.39
N LYS A 26 -2.87 -11.41 -8.30
CA LYS A 26 -4.11 -12.20 -8.26
C LYS A 26 -4.84 -11.92 -6.97
N ALA A 27 -6.13 -11.63 -7.07
CA ALA A 27 -6.95 -11.32 -5.90
C ALA A 27 -6.91 -12.44 -4.87
N SER A 28 -7.01 -13.70 -5.30
CA SER A 28 -6.98 -14.85 -4.41
C SER A 28 -5.67 -14.97 -3.64
N LEU A 29 -4.55 -14.65 -4.28
CA LEU A 29 -3.25 -14.69 -3.62
C LEU A 29 -3.15 -13.58 -2.56
N ILE A 30 -3.59 -12.37 -2.90
CA ILE A 30 -3.59 -11.23 -1.98
C ILE A 30 -4.48 -11.55 -0.76
N GLU A 31 -5.67 -12.09 -0.99
CA GLU A 31 -6.57 -12.49 0.08
C GLU A 31 -5.92 -13.51 1.03
N ASN A 32 -5.22 -14.50 0.48
CA ASN A 32 -4.54 -15.50 1.29
C ASN A 32 -3.36 -14.93 2.07
N ILE A 33 -2.59 -14.02 1.48
CA ILE A 33 -1.47 -13.36 2.15
C ILE A 33 -1.95 -12.59 3.38
N PHE A 34 -3.05 -11.86 3.25
CA PHE A 34 -3.58 -11.04 4.33
C PHE A 34 -4.60 -11.76 5.21
N PHE A 35 -4.78 -13.06 5.00
CA PHE A 35 -5.62 -13.86 5.88
C PHE A 35 -5.06 -13.81 7.30
N LYS A 36 -5.94 -13.64 8.28
CA LYS A 36 -5.59 -13.36 9.67
C LYS A 36 -4.58 -14.35 10.27
N ASN A 37 -4.65 -15.61 9.88
CA ASN A 37 -3.78 -16.65 10.41
C ASN A 37 -2.54 -16.92 9.54
N SER A 38 -2.37 -16.15 8.46
CA SER A 38 -1.18 -16.25 7.62
C SER A 38 0.03 -15.62 8.33
N PRO A 39 1.20 -16.26 8.34
CA PRO A 39 2.41 -15.65 8.90
C PRO A 39 2.81 -14.34 8.19
N LEU A 40 2.33 -14.15 6.96
CA LEU A 40 2.69 -12.99 6.13
C LEU A 40 1.67 -11.85 6.19
N HIS A 41 0.62 -11.96 7.03
CA HIS A 41 -0.42 -10.93 7.08
C HIS A 41 0.07 -9.61 7.69
N ASP A 42 1.10 -9.64 8.51
CA ASP A 42 1.73 -8.44 9.04
C ASP A 42 2.73 -7.90 8.02
N GLY A 43 2.86 -6.57 7.96
CA GLY A 43 3.75 -5.92 7.02
C GLY A 43 3.05 -5.58 5.71
N ALA A 44 3.84 -5.13 4.75
CA ALA A 44 3.35 -4.61 3.48
C ALA A 44 3.61 -5.58 2.33
N LEU A 45 2.65 -5.64 1.41
CA LEU A 45 2.83 -6.27 0.11
C LEU A 45 3.25 -5.17 -0.87
N ILE A 46 4.36 -5.34 -1.57
CA ILE A 46 4.88 -4.34 -2.51
C ILE A 46 4.75 -4.84 -3.94
N ILE A 47 4.14 -4.01 -4.78
CA ILE A 47 3.93 -4.27 -6.20
C ILE A 47 4.92 -3.41 -7.01
N VAL A 48 5.65 -4.07 -7.90
CA VAL A 48 6.62 -3.43 -8.80
C VAL A 48 6.38 -3.94 -10.22
N ASN A 49 6.19 -3.04 -11.16
CA ASN A 49 5.98 -3.39 -12.58
C ASN A 49 4.87 -4.43 -12.78
N ASN A 50 3.73 -4.19 -12.15
CA ASN A 50 2.54 -5.06 -12.24
C ASN A 50 2.75 -6.49 -11.73
N ARG A 51 3.70 -6.66 -10.80
CA ARG A 51 3.94 -7.95 -10.15
C ARG A 51 4.03 -7.77 -8.65
N ILE A 52 3.60 -8.77 -7.90
CA ILE A 52 3.82 -8.80 -6.46
C ILE A 52 5.30 -9.10 -6.25
N LYS A 53 6.06 -8.12 -5.82
CA LYS A 53 7.51 -8.25 -5.62
C LYS A 53 7.84 -8.98 -4.34
N ALA A 54 7.25 -8.54 -3.23
CA ALA A 54 7.54 -9.07 -1.90
C ALA A 54 6.36 -8.84 -0.96
N VAL A 55 6.34 -9.62 0.12
CA VAL A 55 5.32 -9.53 1.18
C VAL A 55 6.00 -9.46 2.55
N GLY A 56 5.26 -9.06 3.57
CA GLY A 56 5.82 -8.92 4.92
C GLY A 56 6.89 -7.84 5.02
N CYS A 57 6.84 -6.83 4.16
CA CYS A 57 7.85 -5.78 4.12
C CYS A 57 7.65 -4.74 5.22
N ILE A 58 8.75 -4.14 5.67
CA ILE A 58 8.75 -3.12 6.71
C ILE A 58 8.85 -1.74 6.07
N LEU A 59 7.92 -0.86 6.43
CA LEU A 59 7.85 0.51 5.92
C LEU A 59 8.23 1.51 7.01
N PRO A 60 8.67 2.72 6.61
CA PRO A 60 8.87 3.78 7.58
C PRO A 60 7.52 4.23 8.14
N ILE A 61 7.48 4.55 9.44
CA ILE A 61 6.24 4.95 10.11
C ILE A 61 6.27 6.45 10.30
N ALA A 62 5.19 7.12 9.85
CA ALA A 62 5.06 8.55 10.06
C ALA A 62 4.93 8.86 11.54
N HIS A 63 5.74 9.81 12.00
CA HIS A 63 5.61 10.33 13.34
C HIS A 63 4.50 11.38 13.30
N ASN A 64 3.38 11.17 14.12
CA ASN A 64 2.37 11.93 13.75
C ASN A 64 1.57 12.57 14.72
N GLN A 65 1.82 13.85 14.78
CA GLN A 65 1.00 14.82 15.43
C GLN A 65 -0.24 15.17 14.62
N ASP A 66 -0.22 14.83 13.34
CA ASP A 66 -1.26 15.27 12.40
C ASP A 66 -2.30 14.19 12.04
N LEU A 67 -2.09 12.95 12.47
CA LEU A 67 -3.05 11.89 12.21
C LEU A 67 -4.03 11.70 13.37
N PRO A 68 -5.28 11.38 13.09
CA PRO A 68 -6.21 11.00 14.14
C PRO A 68 -5.64 9.87 15.00
N LYS A 69 -5.81 9.97 16.30
CA LYS A 69 -5.24 9.00 17.25
C LYS A 69 -5.79 7.60 17.09
N HIS A 70 -6.97 7.46 16.50
CA HIS A 70 -7.58 6.14 16.28
C HIS A 70 -6.96 5.35 15.13
N LEU A 71 -6.11 5.98 14.32
CA LEU A 71 -5.47 5.29 13.21
C LEU A 71 -4.28 4.47 13.70
N GLY A 72 -4.23 3.21 13.26
CA GLY A 72 -3.20 2.27 13.69
C GLY A 72 -1.91 2.34 12.89
N LEU A 73 -1.05 1.37 13.13
CA LEU A 73 0.28 1.30 12.53
C LEU A 73 0.26 1.22 11.00
N ARG A 74 -0.71 0.52 10.41
CA ARG A 74 -0.79 0.40 8.95
C ARG A 74 -1.02 1.74 8.28
N HIS A 75 -1.89 2.58 8.84
CA HIS A 75 -2.12 3.92 8.31
C HIS A 75 -0.89 4.80 8.45
N ARG A 76 -0.18 4.67 9.57
CA ARG A 76 1.06 5.43 9.80
C ARG A 76 2.19 4.97 8.86
N ALA A 77 2.25 3.67 8.58
CA ALA A 77 3.20 3.14 7.61
C ALA A 77 2.88 3.61 6.19
N ALA A 78 1.60 3.60 5.82
CA ALA A 78 1.17 4.09 4.52
C ALA A 78 1.53 5.56 4.33
N LEU A 79 1.25 6.39 5.32
CA LEU A 79 1.63 7.80 5.27
C LEU A 79 3.15 7.96 5.23
N GLY A 80 3.88 7.20 6.05
CA GLY A 80 5.34 7.27 6.13
C GLY A 80 6.03 7.02 4.80
N ILE A 81 5.64 5.97 4.09
CA ILE A 81 6.24 5.68 2.78
C ILE A 81 5.88 6.76 1.75
N SER A 82 4.66 7.31 1.82
CA SER A 82 4.24 8.36 0.88
C SER A 82 4.93 9.70 1.13
N GLN A 83 5.46 9.92 2.32
CA GLN A 83 6.25 11.12 2.63
C GLN A 83 7.68 11.03 2.09
N LYS A 84 8.19 9.82 1.92
CA LYS A 84 9.57 9.57 1.51
C LYS A 84 9.72 9.17 0.04
N THR A 85 8.65 8.74 -0.58
CA THR A 85 8.66 8.25 -1.97
C THR A 85 7.39 8.69 -2.68
N ASP A 86 7.33 8.45 -3.99
CA ASP A 86 6.14 8.69 -4.79
C ASP A 86 5.19 7.49 -4.84
N ALA A 87 5.41 6.50 -3.96
CA ALA A 87 4.58 5.29 -3.95
C ALA A 87 3.13 5.58 -3.58
N THR A 88 2.23 4.80 -4.16
CA THR A 88 0.81 4.81 -3.82
C THR A 88 0.56 3.63 -2.87
N THR A 89 -0.05 3.89 -1.71
CA THR A 89 -0.25 2.84 -0.71
C THR A 89 -1.72 2.72 -0.34
N ILE A 90 -2.22 1.50 -0.34
CA ILE A 90 -3.61 1.18 -0.01
C ILE A 90 -3.65 0.46 1.32
N VAL A 91 -4.54 0.91 2.21
CA VAL A 91 -4.79 0.27 3.50
C VAL A 91 -6.25 -0.18 3.53
N VAL A 92 -6.46 -1.46 3.86
CA VAL A 92 -7.80 -1.98 4.11
C VAL A 92 -7.87 -2.42 5.56
N SER A 93 -8.78 -1.84 6.32
CA SER A 93 -8.95 -2.17 7.74
C SER A 93 -9.49 -3.59 7.89
N GLU A 94 -8.86 -4.39 8.75
CA GLU A 94 -9.33 -5.73 9.05
C GLU A 94 -10.64 -5.72 9.83
N GLU A 95 -10.84 -4.70 10.66
CA GLU A 95 -12.03 -4.62 11.50
C GLU A 95 -13.26 -4.13 10.76
N THR A 96 -13.09 -3.12 9.90
CA THR A 96 -14.23 -2.42 9.28
C THR A 96 -14.33 -2.62 7.78
N GLY A 97 -13.27 -3.11 7.11
CA GLY A 97 -13.21 -3.18 5.66
C GLY A 97 -13.05 -1.83 4.96
N ARG A 98 -12.87 -0.76 5.73
CA ARG A 98 -12.72 0.58 5.15
C ARG A 98 -11.41 0.70 4.42
N ILE A 99 -11.45 1.39 3.28
CA ILE A 99 -10.32 1.57 2.40
C ILE A 99 -9.75 2.98 2.58
N SER A 100 -8.43 3.05 2.69
CA SER A 100 -7.71 4.31 2.72
C SER A 100 -6.57 4.25 1.72
N LEU A 101 -6.10 5.40 1.24
CA LEU A 101 -5.01 5.47 0.29
C LEU A 101 -4.10 6.62 0.67
N SER A 102 -2.78 6.39 0.62
CA SER A 102 -1.82 7.47 0.79
C SER A 102 -1.02 7.67 -0.50
N GLU A 103 -0.79 8.93 -0.84
CA GLU A 103 0.12 9.32 -1.92
C GLU A 103 0.57 10.76 -1.67
N VAL A 104 1.80 11.06 -2.06
CA VAL A 104 2.38 12.41 -1.98
C VAL A 104 2.24 13.03 -0.59
N GLY A 105 2.45 12.22 0.46
CA GLY A 105 2.37 12.69 1.84
C GLY A 105 0.98 12.97 2.37
N GLU A 106 -0.07 12.57 1.63
CA GLU A 106 -1.46 12.76 2.04
C GLU A 106 -2.17 11.43 2.23
N LEU A 107 -3.04 11.38 3.23
CA LEU A 107 -3.84 10.19 3.54
C LEU A 107 -5.31 10.49 3.28
N HIS A 108 -5.91 9.71 2.39
CA HIS A 108 -7.32 9.80 2.04
C HIS A 108 -8.09 8.65 2.70
N LEU A 109 -9.01 8.98 3.58
CA LEU A 109 -9.74 7.99 4.40
C LEU A 109 -11.11 7.67 3.83
N ASN A 110 -11.59 6.47 4.16
CA ASN A 110 -12.97 6.05 3.85
C ASN A 110 -13.33 6.14 2.37
N LEU A 111 -12.47 5.61 1.52
CA LEU A 111 -12.71 5.58 0.09
C LEU A 111 -13.72 4.50 -0.28
N THR A 112 -14.57 4.79 -1.27
CA THR A 112 -15.37 3.76 -1.91
C THR A 112 -14.49 3.00 -2.91
N PRO A 113 -14.85 1.76 -3.30
CA PRO A 113 -14.12 1.05 -4.35
C PRO A 113 -14.01 1.86 -5.65
N GLU A 114 -15.06 2.63 -5.99
CA GLU A 114 -15.08 3.47 -7.18
C GLU A 114 -14.05 4.60 -7.10
N LYS A 115 -13.94 5.24 -5.93
CA LYS A 115 -12.94 6.30 -5.72
C LYS A 115 -11.53 5.73 -5.72
N LEU A 116 -11.33 4.55 -5.13
CA LEU A 116 -10.04 3.87 -5.16
C LEU A 116 -9.61 3.62 -6.60
N GLU A 117 -10.53 3.12 -7.42
CA GLU A 117 -10.26 2.87 -8.83
C GLU A 117 -9.83 4.15 -9.56
N LEU A 118 -10.49 5.28 -9.26
CA LEU A 118 -10.13 6.56 -9.85
C LEU A 118 -8.69 6.98 -9.50
N PHE A 119 -8.28 6.79 -8.24
CA PHE A 119 -6.91 7.07 -7.84
C PHE A 119 -5.90 6.20 -8.59
N LEU A 120 -6.20 4.92 -8.73
CA LEU A 120 -5.28 3.97 -9.36
C LEU A 120 -5.18 4.17 -10.88
N THR A 121 -6.23 4.64 -11.54
CA THR A 121 -6.23 4.86 -12.98
C THR A 121 -5.78 6.26 -13.38
N LYS A 122 -5.70 7.19 -12.45
CA LYS A 122 -5.32 8.57 -12.72
C LYS A 122 -3.94 8.69 -13.38
N GLY A 123 -2.96 7.91 -12.89
CA GLY A 123 -1.62 7.90 -13.47
C GLY A 123 -1.60 7.38 -14.89
N VAL A 124 -2.40 6.37 -15.19
CA VAL A 124 -2.53 5.81 -16.54
C VAL A 124 -3.12 6.84 -17.49
N ARG A 125 -4.14 7.57 -17.05
CA ARG A 125 -4.76 8.64 -17.87
C ARG A 125 -3.78 9.76 -18.17
N ASP A 126 -2.95 10.14 -17.21
CA ASP A 126 -1.97 11.20 -17.40
C ASP A 126 -0.87 10.76 -18.37
N GLU A 127 -0.49 9.50 -18.37
CA GLU A 127 0.45 8.92 -19.35
C GLU A 127 -0.15 8.88 -20.75
N ASP A 128 -1.43 8.53 -20.86
CA ASP A 128 -2.12 8.46 -22.15
C ASP A 128 -2.28 9.83 -22.81
N LYS A 129 -2.16 10.93 -22.06
CA LYS A 129 -2.25 12.28 -22.59
C LYS A 129 -0.92 12.82 -23.13
N LYS A 130 0.13 12.10 -22.92
CA LYS A 130 1.44 12.44 -23.45
C LYS A 130 1.64 11.78 -24.81
#